data_e369470c64e0f5760403553f397d7e67
#
_entry.id   e369470c64e0f5760403553f397d7e67
#
_cell.length_a   1.000
_cell.length_b   1.000
_cell.length_c   1.000
_cell.angle_alpha   90.00
_cell.angle_beta   90.00
_cell.angle_gamma   90.00
#
_symmetry.space_group_name_H-M   'P 1'
#
loop_
_entity.id
_entity.type
_entity.pdbx_description
1 polymer ?
#
loop_
_entity_poly.entity_id
_entity_poly.type
_entity_poly.pdbx_seq_one_letter_code
_entity_poly.pdbx_strand_id
1 'polypeptide(L)'
;MVVIERGNPHEPQATALLQASQLLMQSLFPPEDNAYLSIDELCSENVHFFVARNGAMLQGTGALVINKKYGEIKSMFVDPKARRQGIAATILKSLEELAHRTSLKVIQLETGNKLQAAVHFYERHGFIICEPFGRYTSNPSSIFMKKLL
;
A
#
# COMPACT_ATOMS: atom_id res chain seq x y z
N MET A 1 -14.84 -15.82 -5.11
CA MET A 1 -14.90 -14.40 -5.48
C MET A 1 -14.16 -13.57 -4.46
N VAL A 2 -13.31 -12.65 -4.90
CA VAL A 2 -12.56 -11.76 -4.01
C VAL A 2 -13.38 -10.52 -3.68
N VAL A 3 -13.49 -10.21 -2.39
CA VAL A 3 -14.17 -9.03 -1.89
C VAL A 3 -13.14 -8.13 -1.20
N ILE A 4 -13.16 -6.85 -1.51
CA ILE A 4 -12.33 -5.85 -0.84
C ILE A 4 -13.18 -5.20 0.24
N GLU A 5 -12.71 -5.25 1.48
CA GLU A 5 -13.44 -4.73 2.63
C GLU A 5 -12.51 -4.14 3.67
N ARG A 6 -13.05 -3.35 4.58
CA ARG A 6 -12.30 -2.87 5.74
C ARG A 6 -11.81 -4.06 6.54
N GLY A 7 -10.55 -4.03 6.95
CA GLY A 7 -9.94 -5.08 7.72
C GLY A 7 -9.40 -4.59 9.05
N ASN A 8 -9.00 -5.55 9.87
CA ASN A 8 -8.32 -5.29 11.13
C ASN A 8 -6.87 -5.78 11.00
N PRO A 9 -5.86 -4.89 11.12
CA PRO A 9 -4.47 -5.30 11.03
C PRO A 9 -4.07 -6.40 12.03
N HIS A 10 -4.80 -6.52 13.13
CA HIS A 10 -4.57 -7.56 14.14
C HIS A 10 -5.29 -8.89 13.85
N GLU A 11 -6.13 -8.96 12.82
CA GLU A 11 -6.69 -10.25 12.41
C GLU A 11 -5.53 -11.18 12.02
N PRO A 12 -5.49 -12.43 12.51
CA PRO A 12 -4.31 -13.30 12.32
C PRO A 12 -3.81 -13.43 10.88
N GLN A 13 -4.71 -13.56 9.91
CA GLN A 13 -4.31 -13.64 8.50
C GLN A 13 -3.80 -12.29 7.97
N ALA A 14 -4.38 -11.17 8.41
CA ALA A 14 -3.89 -9.85 8.04
C ALA A 14 -2.49 -9.62 8.61
N THR A 15 -2.30 -9.93 9.89
CA THR A 15 -1.00 -9.84 10.55
C THR A 15 0.05 -10.68 9.80
N ALA A 16 -0.30 -11.89 9.40
CA ALA A 16 0.62 -12.77 8.67
C ALA A 16 1.05 -12.16 7.32
N LEU A 17 0.11 -11.58 6.57
CA LEU A 17 0.43 -10.91 5.30
C LEU A 17 1.31 -9.68 5.52
N LEU A 18 0.99 -8.87 6.53
CA LEU A 18 1.77 -7.67 6.86
C LEU A 18 3.19 -8.03 7.28
N GLN A 19 3.34 -9.06 8.10
CA GLN A 19 4.67 -9.54 8.51
C GLN A 19 5.48 -10.09 7.33
N ALA A 20 4.84 -10.81 6.42
CA ALA A 20 5.49 -11.30 5.21
C ALA A 20 5.99 -10.14 4.35
N SER A 21 5.20 -9.09 4.21
CA SER A 21 5.59 -7.87 3.50
C SER A 21 6.78 -7.18 4.16
N GLN A 22 6.75 -7.03 5.48
CA GLN A 22 7.83 -6.39 6.24
C GLN A 22 9.14 -7.19 6.14
N LEU A 23 9.06 -8.52 6.21
CA LEU A 23 10.23 -9.38 6.02
C LEU A 23 10.83 -9.22 4.63
N LEU A 24 10.00 -9.12 3.60
CA LEU A 24 10.48 -8.86 2.25
C LEU A 24 11.24 -7.53 2.17
N MET A 25 10.68 -6.47 2.75
CA MET A 25 11.34 -5.16 2.80
C MET A 25 12.68 -5.23 3.52
N GLN A 26 12.72 -5.92 4.66
CA GLN A 26 13.95 -6.09 5.43
C GLN A 26 15.02 -6.89 4.66
N SER A 27 14.60 -7.83 3.81
CA SER A 27 15.53 -8.62 3.00
C SER A 27 16.10 -7.84 1.81
N LEU A 28 15.41 -6.81 1.33
CA LEU A 28 15.79 -6.07 0.13
C LEU A 28 16.48 -4.74 0.41
N PHE A 29 16.17 -4.11 1.53
CA PHE A 29 16.60 -2.74 1.82
C PHE A 29 17.22 -2.64 3.21
N PRO A 30 18.20 -1.72 3.41
CA PRO A 30 18.73 -1.48 4.75
C PRO A 30 17.65 -0.91 5.69
N PRO A 31 17.76 -1.17 7.01
CA PRO A 31 16.72 -0.75 7.96
C PRO A 31 16.40 0.75 7.93
N GLU A 32 17.39 1.59 7.71
CA GLU A 32 17.23 3.04 7.65
C GLU A 32 16.39 3.53 6.47
N ASP A 33 16.25 2.71 5.42
CA ASP A 33 15.46 3.04 4.22
C ASP A 33 14.06 2.45 4.25
N ASN A 34 13.73 1.63 5.26
CA ASN A 34 12.40 1.04 5.39
C ASN A 34 11.43 2.02 6.04
N ALA A 35 10.29 2.24 5.38
CA ALA A 35 9.29 3.23 5.78
C ALA A 35 7.90 2.62 5.96
N TYR A 36 7.80 1.31 6.19
CA TYR A 36 6.50 0.67 6.42
C TYR A 36 5.94 1.03 7.80
N LEU A 37 4.61 1.03 7.90
CA LEU A 37 3.93 1.23 9.17
C LEU A 37 3.89 -0.08 9.96
N SER A 38 4.00 0.02 11.27
CA SER A 38 3.78 -1.13 12.15
C SER A 38 2.31 -1.53 12.15
N ILE A 39 2.02 -2.72 12.67
CA ILE A 39 0.63 -3.20 12.77
C ILE A 39 -0.19 -2.26 13.63
N ASP A 40 0.36 -1.76 14.74
CA ASP A 40 -0.35 -0.80 15.60
C ASP A 40 -0.56 0.55 14.93
N GLU A 41 0.43 1.05 14.19
CA GLU A 41 0.28 2.29 13.44
C GLU A 41 -0.80 2.19 12.37
N LEU A 42 -1.00 1.02 11.77
CA LEU A 42 -2.07 0.79 10.81
C LEU A 42 -3.47 0.87 11.42
N CYS A 43 -3.58 0.84 12.74
CA CYS A 43 -4.85 0.99 13.46
C CYS A 43 -5.19 2.44 13.79
N SER A 44 -4.35 3.41 13.43
CA SER A 44 -4.59 4.83 13.69
C SER A 44 -5.82 5.36 12.94
N GLU A 45 -6.47 6.39 13.47
CA GLU A 45 -7.72 6.92 12.91
C GLU A 45 -7.59 7.41 11.46
N ASN A 46 -6.44 7.98 11.10
CA ASN A 46 -6.20 8.48 9.74
C ASN A 46 -5.76 7.39 8.76
N VAL A 47 -5.64 6.15 9.20
CA VAL A 47 -5.27 5.00 8.36
C VAL A 47 -6.52 4.18 8.05
N HIS A 48 -6.80 4.01 6.78
CA HIS A 48 -7.92 3.21 6.30
C HIS A 48 -7.36 1.92 5.71
N PHE A 49 -7.49 0.83 6.46
CA PHE A 49 -6.90 -0.46 6.13
C PHE A 49 -7.94 -1.37 5.46
N PHE A 50 -7.55 -1.97 4.34
CA PHE A 50 -8.39 -2.86 3.55
C PHE A 50 -7.72 -4.21 3.36
N VAL A 51 -8.57 -5.24 3.24
CA VAL A 51 -8.12 -6.60 2.93
C VAL A 51 -8.88 -7.13 1.71
N ALA A 52 -8.23 -8.01 0.98
CA ALA A 52 -8.86 -8.78 -0.09
C ALA A 52 -9.19 -10.16 0.47
N ARG A 53 -10.47 -10.44 0.59
CA ARG A 53 -10.97 -11.69 1.16
C ARG A 53 -11.58 -12.58 0.08
N ASN A 54 -11.17 -13.84 0.08
CA ASN A 54 -11.75 -14.85 -0.78
C ASN A 54 -12.22 -16.01 0.11
N GLY A 55 -13.54 -16.07 0.37
CA GLY A 55 -14.07 -16.98 1.36
C GLY A 55 -13.48 -16.71 2.74
N ALA A 56 -12.89 -17.73 3.35
CA ALA A 56 -12.25 -17.61 4.66
C ALA A 56 -10.80 -17.12 4.60
N MET A 57 -10.23 -16.92 3.40
CA MET A 57 -8.82 -16.59 3.24
C MET A 57 -8.61 -15.12 2.88
N LEU A 58 -7.65 -14.47 3.53
CA LEU A 58 -7.16 -13.17 3.12
C LEU A 58 -6.02 -13.36 2.11
N GLN A 59 -6.11 -12.65 0.98
CA GLN A 59 -5.14 -12.79 -0.10
C GLN A 59 -4.34 -11.51 -0.37
N GLY A 60 -4.70 -10.41 0.27
CA GLY A 60 -3.98 -9.16 0.08
C GLY A 60 -4.39 -8.10 1.07
N THR A 61 -3.56 -7.06 1.15
CA THR A 61 -3.78 -5.89 2.00
C THR A 61 -3.48 -4.62 1.22
N GLY A 62 -3.98 -3.51 1.74
CA GLY A 62 -3.63 -2.17 1.28
C GLY A 62 -4.21 -1.14 2.23
N ALA A 63 -3.57 0.01 2.34
CA ALA A 63 -4.03 1.06 3.23
C ALA A 63 -3.90 2.43 2.56
N LEU A 64 -4.80 3.33 2.94
CA LEU A 64 -4.71 4.75 2.59
C LEU A 64 -4.61 5.55 3.87
N VAL A 65 -3.50 6.28 4.01
CA VAL A 65 -3.31 7.23 5.10
C VAL A 65 -3.79 8.58 4.58
N ILE A 66 -4.81 9.14 5.22
CA ILE A 66 -5.41 10.41 4.79
C ILE A 66 -4.87 11.53 5.67
N ASN A 67 -4.25 12.52 5.04
CA ASN A 67 -3.88 13.77 5.70
C ASN A 67 -4.58 14.94 5.00
N LYS A 68 -4.28 16.17 5.44
CA LYS A 68 -4.97 17.37 4.93
C LYS A 68 -4.70 17.67 3.46
N LYS A 69 -3.56 17.22 2.93
CA LYS A 69 -3.09 17.61 1.60
C LYS A 69 -3.13 16.48 0.58
N TYR A 70 -2.98 15.23 1.03
CA TYR A 70 -2.91 14.08 0.13
C TYR A 70 -3.28 12.80 0.86
N GLY A 71 -3.51 11.75 0.10
CA GLY A 71 -3.58 10.39 0.62
C GLY A 71 -2.28 9.65 0.29
N GLU A 72 -1.83 8.82 1.21
CA GLU A 72 -0.64 8.00 0.98
C GLU A 72 -1.00 6.51 1.01
N ILE A 73 -0.63 5.80 -0.05
CA ILE A 73 -0.79 4.35 -0.11
C ILE A 73 0.31 3.69 0.72
N LYS A 74 -0.11 2.77 1.60
CA LYS A 74 0.79 1.99 2.45
C LYS A 74 0.39 0.52 2.42
N SER A 75 1.34 -0.35 2.74
CA SER A 75 1.08 -1.77 3.01
C SER A 75 0.37 -2.52 1.89
N MET A 76 0.62 -2.15 0.64
CA MET A 76 0.13 -2.88 -0.52
C MET A 76 0.89 -4.19 -0.67
N PHE A 77 0.19 -5.29 -0.49
CA PHE A 77 0.82 -6.61 -0.58
C PHE A 77 -0.22 -7.65 -0.99
N VAL A 78 0.16 -8.53 -1.89
CA VAL A 78 -0.66 -9.68 -2.30
C VAL A 78 0.12 -10.95 -2.00
N ASP A 79 -0.55 -11.91 -1.37
CA ASP A 79 0.04 -13.22 -1.12
C ASP A 79 0.64 -13.76 -2.43
N PRO A 80 1.92 -14.19 -2.42
CA PRO A 80 2.54 -14.73 -3.63
C PRO A 80 1.73 -15.81 -4.33
N LYS A 81 0.96 -16.59 -3.56
CA LYS A 81 0.10 -17.66 -4.11
C LYS A 81 -1.13 -17.12 -4.85
N ALA A 82 -1.49 -15.87 -4.63
CA ALA A 82 -2.67 -15.23 -5.21
C ALA A 82 -2.33 -14.15 -6.23
N ARG A 83 -1.09 -14.03 -6.64
CA ARG A 83 -0.65 -13.01 -7.62
C ARG A 83 -1.19 -13.34 -9.02
N ARG A 84 -1.19 -12.31 -9.88
CA ARG A 84 -1.67 -12.37 -11.27
C ARG A 84 -3.16 -12.64 -11.41
N GLN A 85 -3.95 -12.31 -10.36
CA GLN A 85 -5.40 -12.46 -10.36
C GLN A 85 -6.11 -11.10 -10.28
N GLY A 86 -5.38 -9.99 -10.42
CA GLY A 86 -5.94 -8.65 -10.38
C GLY A 86 -6.29 -8.15 -8.99
N ILE A 87 -5.83 -8.81 -7.93
CA ILE A 87 -6.16 -8.43 -6.54
C ILE A 87 -5.60 -7.05 -6.20
N ALA A 88 -4.34 -6.78 -6.54
CA ALA A 88 -3.73 -5.48 -6.27
C ALA A 88 -4.49 -4.35 -6.96
N ALA A 89 -4.92 -4.54 -8.21
CA ALA A 89 -5.69 -3.55 -8.95
C ALA A 89 -7.05 -3.29 -8.27
N THR A 90 -7.69 -4.34 -7.76
CA THR A 90 -8.98 -4.21 -7.08
C THR A 90 -8.83 -3.48 -5.74
N ILE A 91 -7.76 -3.76 -4.99
CA ILE A 91 -7.45 -3.02 -3.76
C ILE A 91 -7.20 -1.55 -4.10
N LEU A 92 -6.35 -1.27 -5.08
CA LEU A 92 -6.03 0.09 -5.48
C LEU A 92 -7.29 0.88 -5.85
N LYS A 93 -8.21 0.25 -6.59
CA LYS A 93 -9.48 0.86 -6.95
C LYS A 93 -10.27 1.28 -5.70
N SER A 94 -10.33 0.43 -4.68
CA SER A 94 -11.02 0.76 -3.43
C SER A 94 -10.36 1.94 -2.71
N LEU A 95 -9.03 2.00 -2.71
CA LEU A 95 -8.31 3.13 -2.11
C LEU A 95 -8.56 4.43 -2.88
N GLU A 96 -8.58 4.37 -4.21
CA GLU A 96 -8.87 5.55 -5.04
C GLU A 96 -10.31 6.02 -4.86
N GLU A 97 -11.27 5.10 -4.76
CA GLU A 97 -12.67 5.45 -4.48
C GLU A 97 -12.81 6.17 -3.14
N LEU A 98 -12.11 5.69 -2.11
CA LEU A 98 -12.09 6.35 -0.81
C LEU A 98 -11.48 7.76 -0.92
N ALA A 99 -10.38 7.89 -1.65
CA ALA A 99 -9.73 9.19 -1.86
C ALA A 99 -10.68 10.18 -2.54
N HIS A 100 -11.43 9.72 -3.55
CA HIS A 100 -12.45 10.56 -4.21
C HIS A 100 -13.55 10.98 -3.23
N ARG A 101 -14.07 10.03 -2.45
CA ARG A 101 -15.14 10.32 -1.47
C ARG A 101 -14.69 11.31 -0.39
N THR A 102 -13.41 11.34 -0.07
CA THR A 102 -12.86 12.26 0.94
C THR A 102 -12.29 13.53 0.31
N SER A 103 -12.55 13.76 -0.97
CA SER A 103 -12.17 14.97 -1.72
C SER A 103 -10.66 15.22 -1.79
N LEU A 104 -9.86 14.17 -1.74
CA LEU A 104 -8.42 14.28 -1.95
C LEU A 104 -8.13 14.61 -3.42
N LYS A 105 -7.09 15.43 -3.64
CA LYS A 105 -6.68 15.84 -4.99
C LYS A 105 -5.54 15.01 -5.54
N VAL A 106 -4.80 14.32 -4.67
CA VAL A 106 -3.63 13.55 -5.06
C VAL A 106 -3.44 12.37 -4.12
N ILE A 107 -3.02 11.24 -4.69
CA ILE A 107 -2.52 10.08 -3.95
C ILE A 107 -1.03 9.97 -4.22
N GLN A 108 -0.26 9.70 -3.18
CA GLN A 108 1.18 9.54 -3.26
C GLN A 108 1.59 8.22 -2.61
N LEU A 109 2.76 7.74 -2.97
CA LEU A 109 3.32 6.52 -2.39
C LEU A 109 4.85 6.55 -2.45
N GLU A 110 5.44 5.75 -1.59
CA GLU A 110 6.86 5.42 -1.65
C GLU A 110 6.97 3.92 -1.89
N THR A 111 7.82 3.52 -2.80
CA THR A 111 8.12 2.12 -3.07
C THR A 111 9.64 1.93 -3.21
N GLY A 112 10.08 0.70 -3.26
CA GLY A 112 11.51 0.41 -3.35
C GLY A 112 11.98 0.22 -4.79
N ASN A 113 13.20 0.67 -5.06
CA ASN A 113 13.78 0.56 -6.41
C ASN A 113 14.09 -0.89 -6.84
N LYS A 114 14.07 -1.84 -5.90
CA LYS A 114 14.18 -3.27 -6.19
C LYS A 114 12.82 -3.94 -6.43
N LEU A 115 11.72 -3.19 -6.33
CA LEU A 115 10.37 -3.67 -6.53
C LEU A 115 9.85 -3.20 -7.88
N GLN A 116 10.51 -3.62 -8.97
CA GLN A 116 10.20 -3.14 -10.31
C GLN A 116 8.78 -3.49 -10.76
N ALA A 117 8.28 -4.66 -10.35
CA ALA A 117 6.90 -5.04 -10.67
C ALA A 117 5.89 -4.07 -10.04
N ALA A 118 6.16 -3.58 -8.83
CA ALA A 118 5.32 -2.60 -8.16
C ALA A 118 5.36 -1.26 -8.91
N VAL A 119 6.55 -0.80 -9.28
CA VAL A 119 6.70 0.45 -10.04
C VAL A 119 5.90 0.38 -11.35
N HIS A 120 6.04 -0.70 -12.11
CA HIS A 120 5.30 -0.89 -13.35
C HIS A 120 3.79 -0.96 -13.12
N PHE A 121 3.37 -1.63 -12.05
CA PHE A 121 1.96 -1.71 -11.67
C PHE A 121 1.37 -0.31 -11.46
N TYR A 122 2.05 0.53 -10.67
CA TYR A 122 1.57 1.88 -10.41
C TYR A 122 1.60 2.75 -11.66
N GLU A 123 2.63 2.62 -12.50
CA GLU A 123 2.69 3.35 -13.77
C GLU A 123 1.50 2.99 -14.67
N ARG A 124 1.15 1.71 -14.77
CA ARG A 124 -0.01 1.27 -15.56
C ARG A 124 -1.33 1.83 -15.02
N HIS A 125 -1.36 2.20 -13.75
CA HIS A 125 -2.56 2.77 -13.11
C HIS A 125 -2.53 4.30 -13.01
N GLY A 126 -1.63 4.94 -13.75
CA GLY A 126 -1.62 6.40 -13.89
C GLY A 126 -0.73 7.14 -12.91
N PHE A 127 0.08 6.44 -12.14
CA PHE A 127 1.06 7.07 -11.26
C PHE A 127 2.30 7.47 -12.05
N ILE A 128 2.91 8.57 -11.65
CA ILE A 128 4.18 9.07 -12.21
C ILE A 128 5.19 9.24 -11.09
N ILE A 129 6.47 9.11 -11.43
CA ILE A 129 7.55 9.35 -10.49
C ILE A 129 7.57 10.84 -10.10
N CYS A 130 7.79 11.11 -8.82
CA CYS A 130 7.80 12.46 -8.29
C CYS A 130 8.91 12.63 -7.23
N GLU A 131 9.03 13.87 -6.73
CA GLU A 131 9.92 14.20 -5.62
C GLU A 131 9.44 13.58 -4.31
N PRO A 132 10.32 13.40 -3.32
CA PRO A 132 9.90 13.02 -1.99
C PRO A 132 8.82 13.95 -1.45
N PHE A 133 7.91 13.41 -0.68
CA PHE A 133 6.78 14.15 -0.12
C PHE A 133 6.69 13.95 1.39
N GLY A 134 5.90 14.78 2.06
CA GLY A 134 5.72 14.70 3.51
C GLY A 134 7.04 14.83 4.25
N ARG A 135 7.33 13.87 5.10
CA ARG A 135 8.59 13.83 5.88
C ARG A 135 9.69 13.02 5.22
N TYR A 136 9.43 12.47 4.04
CA TYR A 136 10.43 11.68 3.32
C TYR A 136 11.56 12.55 2.80
N THR A 137 12.75 11.96 2.77
CA THR A 137 13.91 12.53 2.08
C THR A 137 14.41 11.54 1.04
N SER A 138 15.15 12.02 0.05
CA SER A 138 15.78 11.14 -0.92
C SER A 138 16.73 10.16 -0.24
N ASN A 139 16.68 8.92 -0.70
CA ASN A 139 17.62 7.88 -0.26
C ASN A 139 17.85 6.91 -1.42
N PRO A 140 18.91 6.07 -1.35
CA PRO A 140 19.25 5.19 -2.49
C PRO A 140 18.22 4.12 -2.81
N SER A 141 17.29 3.84 -1.92
CA SER A 141 16.34 2.72 -2.06
C SER A 141 14.97 3.14 -2.54
N SER A 142 14.56 4.39 -2.31
CA SER A 142 13.15 4.81 -2.48
C SER A 142 12.86 5.43 -3.82
N ILE A 143 11.69 5.08 -4.36
CA ILE A 143 11.05 5.72 -5.49
C ILE A 143 9.73 6.30 -5.00
N PHE A 144 9.51 7.59 -5.29
CA PHE A 144 8.27 8.30 -4.91
C PHE A 144 7.40 8.47 -6.13
N MET A 145 6.10 8.24 -5.97
CA MET A 145 5.15 8.33 -7.07
C MET A 145 3.89 9.05 -6.63
N LYS A 146 3.19 9.65 -7.59
CA LYS A 146 1.91 10.33 -7.35
C LYS A 146 0.94 10.13 -8.49
N LYS A 147 -0.35 10.25 -8.17
CA LYS A 147 -1.43 10.29 -9.14
C LYS A 147 -2.39 11.42 -8.76
N LEU A 148 -2.66 12.32 -9.72
CA LEU A 148 -3.70 13.34 -9.54
C LEU A 148 -5.08 12.71 -9.72
N LEU A 149 -6.00 13.08 -8.86
CA LEU A 149 -7.37 12.55 -8.89
C LEU A 149 -8.34 13.47 -9.60
#